data_2500b0c7836f19cf22123ba8ad564be2
#
_entry.id   2500b0c7836f19cf22123ba8ad564be2
#
_cell.length_a   1.000
_cell.length_b   1.000
_cell.length_c   1.000
_cell.angle_alpha   90.00
_cell.angle_beta   90.00
_cell.angle_gamma   90.00
#
_symmetry.space_group_name_H-M   'P 1'
#
loop_
_entity.id
_entity.type
_entity.pdbx_description
1 polymer ?
#
loop_
_entity_poly.entity_id
_entity_poly.type
_entity_poly.pdbx_seq_one_letter_code
_entity_poly.pdbx_strand_id
1 'polypeptide(L)'
;MKKNKSTIILILVFFVGLSVMLYPTISDYVNQLHQTRAVANYAADVDKLSDADYTAYFEAADAFNAQIAADPDALYFPDRFPSYESTLDVTGTGIMGYITIEKIGVELPIYHGTSDAVLQVAAGHLEGTSLPVGGASTHAVISAHRGLPSAKLFTNLDQLEVGDTFTITVLDRTLTYEVDNISIVLPTETDSLKVSEGKDYITLMTCTPYGINTHRLLVRGRRITTPDKLKHIRVTSDAIKIEPILTAPIMALPLLLVLLFWLLFAPRKRSSAKDKTHKTH
;
A
#
# COMPACT_ATOMS: atom_id res chain seq x y z
N MET A 1 45.96 -21.92 9.24
CA MET A 1 44.52 -22.21 8.97
C MET A 1 43.50 -21.50 9.87
N LYS A 2 43.79 -21.14 11.13
CA LYS A 2 42.83 -20.45 12.02
C LYS A 2 42.41 -19.03 11.56
N LYS A 3 43.32 -18.29 10.88
CA LYS A 3 43.03 -16.89 10.40
C LYS A 3 41.94 -16.79 9.32
N ASN A 4 41.81 -17.80 8.47
CA ASN A 4 40.80 -17.77 7.40
C ASN A 4 39.37 -18.01 7.91
N LYS A 5 39.21 -18.80 8.99
CA LYS A 5 37.88 -19.08 9.57
C LYS A 5 37.22 -17.80 10.15
N SER A 6 38.00 -16.99 10.89
CA SER A 6 37.48 -15.73 11.47
C SER A 6 37.07 -14.73 10.37
N THR A 7 37.85 -14.63 9.29
CA THR A 7 37.52 -13.76 8.16
C THR A 7 36.23 -14.22 7.43
N ILE A 8 36.10 -15.54 7.23
CA ILE A 8 34.88 -16.12 6.61
C ILE A 8 33.65 -15.83 7.47
N ILE A 9 33.77 -16.02 8.81
CA ILE A 9 32.66 -15.72 9.73
C ILE A 9 32.26 -14.22 9.65
N LEU A 10 33.25 -13.32 9.65
CA LEU A 10 32.97 -11.87 9.51
C LEU A 10 32.27 -11.53 8.20
N ILE A 11 32.66 -12.15 7.09
CA ILE A 11 32.04 -11.97 5.80
C ILE A 11 30.58 -12.48 5.83
N LEU A 12 30.32 -13.64 6.40
CA LEU A 12 28.99 -14.18 6.55
C LEU A 12 28.10 -13.25 7.39
N VAL A 13 28.58 -12.80 8.55
CA VAL A 13 27.86 -11.86 9.42
C VAL A 13 27.54 -10.55 8.68
N PHE A 14 28.52 -10.04 7.89
CA PHE A 14 28.31 -8.85 7.07
C PHE A 14 27.19 -9.03 6.03
N PHE A 15 27.19 -10.13 5.28
CA PHE A 15 26.15 -10.38 4.27
C PHE A 15 24.79 -10.63 4.88
N VAL A 16 24.71 -11.33 6.03
CA VAL A 16 23.46 -11.50 6.76
C VAL A 16 22.92 -10.13 7.21
N GLY A 17 23.75 -9.28 7.83
CA GLY A 17 23.37 -7.95 8.25
C GLY A 17 22.93 -7.06 7.08
N LEU A 18 23.64 -7.11 5.94
CA LEU A 18 23.29 -6.40 4.72
C LEU A 18 21.95 -6.88 4.14
N SER A 19 21.72 -8.20 4.12
CA SER A 19 20.46 -8.77 3.64
C SER A 19 19.26 -8.32 4.48
N VAL A 20 19.42 -8.31 5.82
CA VAL A 20 18.38 -7.83 6.74
C VAL A 20 18.10 -6.34 6.52
N MET A 21 19.15 -5.54 6.31
CA MET A 21 19.01 -4.10 6.07
C MET A 21 18.33 -3.78 4.73
N LEU A 22 18.59 -4.57 3.68
CA LEU A 22 18.03 -4.37 2.35
C LEU A 22 16.63 -4.97 2.18
N TYR A 23 16.24 -5.90 3.08
CA TYR A 23 14.97 -6.63 2.95
C TYR A 23 13.76 -5.72 2.78
N PRO A 24 13.53 -4.67 3.60
CA PRO A 24 12.35 -3.81 3.45
C PRO A 24 12.29 -3.13 2.08
N THR A 25 13.42 -2.60 1.61
CA THR A 25 13.49 -1.88 0.34
C THR A 25 13.22 -2.79 -0.86
N ILE A 26 13.82 -3.99 -0.86
CA ILE A 26 13.64 -4.95 -1.95
C ILE A 26 12.21 -5.49 -1.93
N SER A 27 11.69 -5.82 -0.74
CA SER A 27 10.34 -6.34 -0.60
C SER A 27 9.27 -5.33 -1.04
N ASP A 28 9.40 -4.07 -0.62
CA ASP A 28 8.50 -2.98 -1.04
C ASP A 28 8.52 -2.80 -2.57
N TYR A 29 9.70 -2.79 -3.18
CA TYR A 29 9.83 -2.71 -4.64
C TYR A 29 9.14 -3.87 -5.37
N VAL A 30 9.35 -5.11 -4.90
CA VAL A 30 8.70 -6.29 -5.48
C VAL A 30 7.18 -6.20 -5.33
N ASN A 31 6.68 -5.78 -4.15
CA ASN A 31 5.25 -5.61 -3.93
C ASN A 31 4.65 -4.51 -4.83
N GLN A 32 5.33 -3.38 -5.01
CA GLN A 32 4.88 -2.34 -5.95
C GLN A 32 4.77 -2.88 -7.38
N LEU A 33 5.73 -3.69 -7.84
CA LEU A 33 5.64 -4.33 -9.17
C LEU A 33 4.41 -5.24 -9.28
N HIS A 34 4.09 -6.00 -8.22
CA HIS A 34 2.89 -6.84 -8.19
C HIS A 34 1.61 -6.02 -8.20
N GLN A 35 1.55 -4.93 -7.41
CA GLN A 35 0.42 -4.02 -7.35
C GLN A 35 0.16 -3.35 -8.71
N THR A 36 1.20 -2.78 -9.34
CA THR A 36 1.09 -2.16 -10.68
C THR A 36 0.64 -3.17 -11.73
N ARG A 37 1.12 -4.42 -11.68
CA ARG A 37 0.64 -5.48 -12.58
C ARG A 37 -0.83 -5.83 -12.33
N ALA A 38 -1.25 -5.92 -11.08
CA ALA A 38 -2.63 -6.21 -10.73
C ALA A 38 -3.57 -5.13 -11.28
N VAL A 39 -3.22 -3.84 -11.11
CA VAL A 39 -3.96 -2.70 -11.67
C VAL A 39 -3.97 -2.75 -13.20
N ALA A 40 -2.83 -3.00 -13.84
CA ALA A 40 -2.74 -3.07 -15.32
C ALA A 40 -3.56 -4.24 -15.89
N ASN A 41 -3.53 -5.40 -15.24
CA ASN A 41 -4.34 -6.56 -15.65
C ASN A 41 -5.83 -6.27 -15.48
N TYR A 42 -6.24 -5.68 -14.35
CA TYR A 42 -7.61 -5.25 -14.13
C TYR A 42 -8.08 -4.29 -15.23
N ALA A 43 -7.31 -3.24 -15.54
CA ALA A 43 -7.64 -2.30 -16.60
C ALA A 43 -7.76 -2.99 -17.97
N ALA A 44 -6.85 -3.92 -18.29
CA ALA A 44 -6.89 -4.68 -19.54
C ALA A 44 -8.09 -5.63 -19.65
N ASP A 45 -8.58 -6.15 -18.53
CA ASP A 45 -9.79 -6.99 -18.52
C ASP A 45 -11.06 -6.13 -18.61
N VAL A 46 -11.08 -4.99 -17.92
CA VAL A 46 -12.14 -3.97 -18.03
C VAL A 46 -12.28 -3.46 -19.48
N ASP A 47 -11.18 -3.17 -20.16
CA ASP A 47 -11.18 -2.69 -21.56
C ASP A 47 -11.82 -3.71 -22.56
N LYS A 48 -12.01 -4.97 -22.17
CA LYS A 48 -12.69 -6.00 -23.00
C LYS A 48 -14.20 -6.02 -22.82
N LEU A 49 -14.73 -5.34 -21.82
CA LEU A 49 -16.16 -5.31 -21.54
C LEU A 49 -16.91 -4.44 -22.54
N SER A 50 -18.16 -4.78 -22.82
CA SER A 50 -19.08 -3.95 -23.57
C SER A 50 -19.80 -2.90 -22.71
N ASP A 51 -20.39 -1.88 -23.33
CA ASP A 51 -21.20 -0.89 -22.62
C ASP A 51 -22.37 -1.53 -21.84
N ALA A 52 -22.91 -2.64 -22.35
CA ALA A 52 -23.96 -3.39 -21.67
C ALA A 52 -23.44 -4.06 -20.39
N ASP A 53 -22.19 -4.60 -20.42
CA ASP A 53 -21.57 -5.19 -19.26
C ASP A 53 -21.29 -4.13 -18.19
N TYR A 54 -20.77 -2.94 -18.56
CA TYR A 54 -20.58 -1.82 -17.62
C TYR A 54 -21.89 -1.44 -16.95
N THR A 55 -22.96 -1.31 -17.72
CA THR A 55 -24.29 -0.96 -17.18
C THR A 55 -24.74 -1.99 -16.16
N ALA A 56 -24.63 -3.29 -16.46
CA ALA A 56 -25.04 -4.36 -15.56
C ALA A 56 -24.24 -4.38 -14.26
N TYR A 57 -22.91 -4.18 -14.31
CA TYR A 57 -22.08 -4.10 -13.12
C TYR A 57 -22.42 -2.91 -12.23
N PHE A 58 -22.65 -1.73 -12.81
CA PHE A 58 -23.04 -0.55 -12.03
C PHE A 58 -24.44 -0.68 -11.44
N GLU A 59 -25.42 -1.21 -12.18
CA GLU A 59 -26.76 -1.47 -11.65
C GLU A 59 -26.74 -2.44 -10.48
N ALA A 60 -25.92 -3.49 -10.55
CA ALA A 60 -25.74 -4.43 -9.45
C ALA A 60 -25.10 -3.77 -8.22
N ALA A 61 -24.07 -2.92 -8.44
CA ALA A 61 -23.41 -2.19 -7.36
C ALA A 61 -24.32 -1.13 -6.73
N ASP A 62 -25.12 -0.41 -7.53
CA ASP A 62 -26.09 0.56 -7.03
C ASP A 62 -27.20 -0.13 -6.22
N ALA A 63 -27.68 -1.29 -6.68
CA ALA A 63 -28.64 -2.11 -5.94
C ALA A 63 -28.09 -2.60 -4.61
N PHE A 64 -26.81 -3.02 -4.57
CA PHE A 64 -26.10 -3.37 -3.34
C PHE A 64 -26.00 -2.16 -2.41
N ASN A 65 -25.57 -1.00 -2.91
CA ASN A 65 -25.43 0.22 -2.12
C ASN A 65 -26.76 0.69 -1.53
N ALA A 66 -27.86 0.50 -2.25
CA ALA A 66 -29.18 0.79 -1.72
C ALA A 66 -29.56 -0.12 -0.54
N GLN A 67 -29.14 -1.39 -0.56
CA GLN A 67 -29.35 -2.31 0.59
C GLN A 67 -28.51 -1.88 1.80
N ILE A 68 -27.23 -1.51 1.59
CA ILE A 68 -26.36 -1.00 2.66
C ILE A 68 -26.94 0.28 3.27
N ALA A 69 -27.41 1.21 2.45
CA ALA A 69 -27.99 2.47 2.93
C ALA A 69 -29.30 2.25 3.73
N ALA A 70 -30.03 1.17 3.45
CA ALA A 70 -31.27 0.83 4.15
C ALA A 70 -31.05 0.09 5.48
N ASP A 71 -29.86 -0.49 5.74
CA ASP A 71 -29.52 -1.21 6.97
C ASP A 71 -28.48 -0.45 7.80
N PRO A 72 -28.89 0.26 8.87
CA PRO A 72 -27.95 0.98 9.74
C PRO A 72 -26.89 0.10 10.43
N ASP A 73 -27.16 -1.20 10.49
CA ASP A 73 -26.29 -2.19 11.14
C ASP A 73 -25.47 -3.01 10.13
N ALA A 74 -25.50 -2.67 8.83
CA ALA A 74 -24.80 -3.38 7.77
C ALA A 74 -23.34 -3.67 8.10
N LEU A 75 -22.63 -2.68 8.66
CA LEU A 75 -21.23 -2.79 9.04
C LEU A 75 -20.96 -3.88 10.10
N TYR A 76 -21.93 -4.15 10.96
CA TYR A 76 -21.81 -5.17 12.03
C TYR A 76 -22.25 -6.57 11.59
N PHE A 77 -23.02 -6.65 10.51
CA PHE A 77 -23.59 -7.90 10.01
C PHE A 77 -23.39 -8.05 8.49
N PRO A 78 -22.14 -8.04 8.00
CA PRO A 78 -21.84 -8.12 6.56
C PRO A 78 -22.38 -9.40 5.89
N ASP A 79 -22.50 -10.49 6.63
CA ASP A 79 -23.05 -11.77 6.14
C ASP A 79 -24.50 -11.68 5.62
N ARG A 80 -25.21 -10.59 5.94
CA ARG A 80 -26.55 -10.33 5.39
C ARG A 80 -26.54 -9.98 3.90
N PHE A 81 -25.37 -9.72 3.33
CA PHE A 81 -25.20 -9.28 1.93
C PHE A 81 -24.40 -10.30 1.11
N PRO A 82 -24.97 -11.48 0.80
CA PRO A 82 -24.25 -12.58 0.17
C PRO A 82 -23.77 -12.28 -1.27
N SER A 83 -24.31 -11.26 -1.93
CA SER A 83 -23.86 -10.84 -3.25
C SER A 83 -22.54 -10.03 -3.24
N TYR A 84 -22.02 -9.69 -2.07
CA TYR A 84 -20.84 -8.84 -1.90
C TYR A 84 -19.66 -9.32 -2.75
N GLU A 85 -19.22 -10.55 -2.57
CA GLU A 85 -18.04 -11.12 -3.23
C GLU A 85 -18.19 -11.21 -4.76
N SER A 86 -19.43 -11.32 -5.27
CA SER A 86 -19.68 -11.41 -6.71
C SER A 86 -19.93 -10.08 -7.41
N THR A 87 -20.19 -9.01 -6.63
CA THR A 87 -20.47 -7.68 -7.18
C THR A 87 -19.16 -6.97 -7.47
N LEU A 88 -18.94 -6.50 -8.72
CA LEU A 88 -17.72 -5.87 -9.23
C LEU A 88 -16.50 -6.82 -9.36
N ASP A 89 -16.63 -8.12 -9.20
CA ASP A 89 -15.54 -9.07 -9.50
C ASP A 89 -15.49 -9.40 -11.00
N VAL A 90 -14.92 -8.49 -11.79
CA VAL A 90 -14.79 -8.62 -13.26
C VAL A 90 -13.77 -9.67 -13.65
N THR A 91 -12.71 -9.80 -12.85
CA THR A 91 -11.55 -10.61 -13.21
C THR A 91 -11.56 -12.01 -12.58
N GLY A 92 -12.50 -12.30 -11.68
CA GLY A 92 -12.51 -13.52 -10.86
C GLY A 92 -11.36 -13.57 -9.84
N THR A 93 -10.69 -12.42 -9.60
CA THR A 93 -9.57 -12.28 -8.65
C THR A 93 -9.93 -11.53 -7.39
N GLY A 94 -11.16 -11.04 -7.28
CA GLY A 94 -11.65 -10.22 -6.17
C GLY A 94 -11.23 -8.75 -6.24
N ILE A 95 -10.64 -8.28 -7.36
CA ILE A 95 -10.33 -6.86 -7.55
C ILE A 95 -11.57 -6.13 -8.05
N MET A 96 -12.04 -5.12 -7.30
CA MET A 96 -13.18 -4.29 -7.68
C MET A 96 -12.79 -2.95 -8.32
N GLY A 97 -11.52 -2.55 -8.21
CA GLY A 97 -11.01 -1.29 -8.72
C GLY A 97 -9.63 -0.96 -8.19
N TYR A 98 -9.20 0.28 -8.32
CA TYR A 98 -7.95 0.75 -7.73
C TYR A 98 -8.04 2.19 -7.23
N ILE A 99 -7.17 2.52 -6.26
CA ILE A 99 -7.02 3.84 -5.68
C ILE A 99 -5.72 4.48 -6.13
N THR A 100 -5.76 5.79 -6.44
CA THR A 100 -4.56 6.61 -6.68
C THR A 100 -4.56 7.83 -5.76
N ILE A 101 -3.44 8.05 -5.04
CA ILE A 101 -3.21 9.21 -4.18
C ILE A 101 -1.87 9.82 -4.58
N GLU A 102 -1.89 10.80 -5.49
CA GLU A 102 -0.68 11.36 -6.09
C GLU A 102 0.27 11.98 -5.07
N LYS A 103 -0.26 12.74 -4.09
CA LYS A 103 0.54 13.44 -3.06
C LYS A 103 1.51 12.51 -2.32
N ILE A 104 1.11 11.27 -2.07
CA ILE A 104 1.90 10.28 -1.32
C ILE A 104 2.39 9.11 -2.19
N GLY A 105 2.20 9.20 -3.51
CA GLY A 105 2.67 8.20 -4.46
C GLY A 105 2.04 6.82 -4.33
N VAL A 106 0.77 6.74 -3.91
CA VAL A 106 0.02 5.50 -3.74
C VAL A 106 -0.76 5.19 -5.01
N GLU A 107 -0.63 3.94 -5.49
CA GLU A 107 -1.48 3.32 -6.50
C GLU A 107 -1.66 1.85 -6.12
N LEU A 108 -2.85 1.48 -5.65
CA LEU A 108 -3.14 0.17 -5.09
C LEU A 108 -4.41 -0.42 -5.66
N PRO A 109 -4.42 -1.72 -6.01
CA PRO A 109 -5.68 -2.43 -6.28
C PRO A 109 -6.51 -2.50 -4.99
N ILE A 110 -7.84 -2.43 -5.16
CA ILE A 110 -8.82 -2.59 -4.08
C ILE A 110 -9.47 -3.94 -4.27
N TYR A 111 -9.28 -4.81 -3.27
CA TYR A 111 -9.90 -6.13 -3.24
C TYR A 111 -11.16 -6.13 -2.38
N HIS A 112 -12.00 -7.13 -2.58
CA HIS A 112 -13.07 -7.46 -1.65
C HIS A 112 -12.49 -7.87 -0.29
N GLY A 113 -13.13 -7.39 0.78
CA GLY A 113 -12.78 -7.74 2.15
C GLY A 113 -11.48 -7.13 2.66
N THR A 114 -11.27 -7.33 3.96
CA THR A 114 -10.09 -6.83 4.70
C THR A 114 -9.35 -7.97 5.38
N SER A 115 -9.30 -9.16 4.74
CA SER A 115 -8.55 -10.30 5.26
C SER A 115 -7.05 -10.00 5.32
N ASP A 116 -6.33 -10.70 6.20
CA ASP A 116 -4.87 -10.57 6.30
C ASP A 116 -4.17 -10.79 4.96
N ALA A 117 -4.65 -11.73 4.16
CA ALA A 117 -4.07 -12.03 2.83
C ALA A 117 -4.16 -10.83 1.88
N VAL A 118 -5.29 -10.11 1.88
CA VAL A 118 -5.50 -8.88 1.10
C VAL A 118 -4.63 -7.76 1.64
N LEU A 119 -4.73 -7.48 2.93
CA LEU A 119 -4.07 -6.31 3.54
C LEU A 119 -2.54 -6.40 3.55
N GLN A 120 -1.94 -7.59 3.42
CA GLN A 120 -0.49 -7.77 3.27
C GLN A 120 0.06 -7.20 1.95
N VAL A 121 -0.76 -7.10 0.91
CA VAL A 121 -0.28 -6.79 -0.46
C VAL A 121 -1.03 -5.63 -1.14
N ALA A 122 -2.21 -5.24 -0.65
CA ALA A 122 -3.12 -4.33 -1.33
C ALA A 122 -3.96 -3.50 -0.36
N ALA A 123 -4.89 -2.72 -0.91
CA ALA A 123 -6.01 -2.15 -0.18
C ALA A 123 -7.21 -3.12 -0.23
N GLY A 124 -7.97 -3.16 0.84
CA GLY A 124 -9.19 -3.94 0.96
C GLY A 124 -10.41 -3.06 1.21
N HIS A 125 -11.52 -3.40 0.59
CA HIS A 125 -12.81 -2.76 0.85
C HIS A 125 -13.43 -3.36 2.12
N LEU A 126 -13.85 -2.52 3.06
CA LEU A 126 -14.46 -2.96 4.31
C LEU A 126 -15.90 -3.44 4.05
N GLU A 127 -16.13 -4.73 4.30
CA GLU A 127 -17.45 -5.35 4.19
C GLU A 127 -18.49 -4.62 5.03
N GLY A 128 -19.75 -4.60 4.54
CA GLY A 128 -20.84 -3.88 5.22
C GLY A 128 -20.79 -2.36 5.01
N THR A 129 -19.89 -1.84 4.17
CA THR A 129 -19.91 -0.45 3.67
C THR A 129 -20.32 -0.41 2.20
N SER A 130 -20.64 0.77 1.67
CA SER A 130 -21.01 0.91 0.26
C SER A 130 -19.88 0.54 -0.67
N LEU A 131 -20.15 -0.11 -1.79
CA LEU A 131 -19.17 -0.33 -2.86
C LEU A 131 -18.71 1.02 -3.44
N PRO A 132 -17.45 1.13 -3.89
CA PRO A 132 -16.82 2.42 -4.21
C PRO A 132 -17.17 2.95 -5.62
N VAL A 133 -18.43 2.82 -6.02
CA VAL A 133 -18.96 3.32 -7.31
C VAL A 133 -19.53 4.75 -7.22
N GLY A 134 -19.52 5.34 -6.02
CA GLY A 134 -20.08 6.66 -5.74
C GLY A 134 -21.62 6.65 -5.72
N GLY A 135 -22.19 7.83 -5.64
CA GLY A 135 -23.64 8.03 -5.63
C GLY A 135 -24.15 8.66 -4.33
N ALA A 136 -25.37 9.23 -4.39
CA ALA A 136 -25.99 9.83 -3.21
C ALA A 136 -26.31 8.76 -2.15
N SER A 137 -26.06 9.09 -0.89
CA SER A 137 -26.25 8.17 0.24
C SER A 137 -25.33 6.94 0.17
N THR A 138 -24.06 7.13 -0.23
CA THR A 138 -23.03 6.11 -0.22
C THR A 138 -21.86 6.50 0.67
N HIS A 139 -21.26 5.52 1.35
CA HIS A 139 -20.03 5.69 2.09
C HIS A 139 -19.20 4.39 2.02
N ALA A 140 -18.19 4.39 1.17
CA ALA A 140 -17.24 3.28 1.05
C ALA A 140 -16.06 3.46 2.00
N VAL A 141 -15.54 2.36 2.55
CA VAL A 141 -14.35 2.37 3.40
C VAL A 141 -13.26 1.49 2.79
N ILE A 142 -12.11 2.08 2.51
CA ILE A 142 -10.95 1.41 1.94
C ILE A 142 -9.85 1.36 3.00
N SER A 143 -9.44 0.15 3.37
CA SER A 143 -8.45 -0.10 4.41
C SER A 143 -7.14 -0.61 3.82
N ALA A 144 -6.02 -0.17 4.36
CA ALA A 144 -4.72 -0.76 4.08
C ALA A 144 -3.79 -0.64 5.28
N HIS A 145 -2.79 -1.51 5.35
CA HIS A 145 -1.82 -1.50 6.44
C HIS A 145 -0.93 -0.26 6.44
N ARG A 146 -0.41 0.04 7.63
CA ARG A 146 0.62 1.03 7.89
C ARG A 146 1.79 0.38 8.62
N GLY A 147 3.01 0.68 8.15
CA GLY A 147 4.23 0.24 8.83
C GLY A 147 4.63 -1.20 8.57
N LEU A 148 4.14 -1.83 7.49
CA LEU A 148 4.65 -3.12 7.07
C LEU A 148 6.07 -2.98 6.54
N PRO A 149 7.02 -3.85 6.98
CA PRO A 149 8.37 -3.85 6.43
C PRO A 149 8.42 -4.24 4.94
N SER A 150 7.38 -4.92 4.44
CA SER A 150 7.33 -5.48 3.09
C SER A 150 6.65 -4.59 2.07
N ALA A 151 5.83 -3.62 2.49
CA ALA A 151 5.05 -2.79 1.58
C ALA A 151 4.66 -1.46 2.23
N LYS A 152 4.73 -0.36 1.49
CA LYS A 152 4.35 0.97 2.00
C LYS A 152 2.84 1.11 2.24
N LEU A 153 2.02 0.65 1.30
CA LEU A 153 0.56 0.75 1.35
C LEU A 153 0.10 2.16 1.83
N PHE A 154 -0.67 2.24 2.94
CA PHE A 154 -1.12 3.49 3.55
C PHE A 154 -0.17 4.04 4.64
N THR A 155 1.13 3.68 4.58
CA THR A 155 2.12 4.15 5.57
C THR A 155 2.18 5.67 5.68
N ASN A 156 2.02 6.38 4.56
CA ASN A 156 2.11 7.83 4.49
C ASN A 156 0.73 8.54 4.47
N LEU A 157 -0.36 7.83 4.81
CA LEU A 157 -1.71 8.39 4.79
C LEU A 157 -1.86 9.61 5.70
N ASP A 158 -1.07 9.70 6.76
CA ASP A 158 -1.01 10.82 7.69
C ASP A 158 -0.40 12.12 7.11
N GLN A 159 0.15 12.07 5.90
CA GLN A 159 0.64 13.25 5.18
C GLN A 159 -0.47 13.96 4.39
N LEU A 160 -1.66 13.38 4.31
CA LEU A 160 -2.81 14.03 3.69
C LEU A 160 -3.38 15.11 4.60
N GLU A 161 -3.83 16.18 3.97
CA GLU A 161 -4.46 17.34 4.61
C GLU A 161 -5.84 17.59 4.00
N VAL A 162 -6.70 18.33 4.71
CA VAL A 162 -7.98 18.77 4.17
C VAL A 162 -7.74 19.60 2.91
N GLY A 163 -8.45 19.26 1.83
CA GLY A 163 -8.29 19.86 0.50
C GLY A 163 -7.42 19.04 -0.45
N ASP A 164 -6.65 18.03 0.02
CA ASP A 164 -5.98 17.08 -0.86
C ASP A 164 -6.99 16.20 -1.60
N THR A 165 -6.57 15.62 -2.71
CA THR A 165 -7.44 14.77 -3.51
C THR A 165 -6.88 13.37 -3.70
N PHE A 166 -7.79 12.41 -3.85
CA PHE A 166 -7.50 11.06 -4.31
C PHE A 166 -8.56 10.59 -5.30
N THR A 167 -8.23 9.59 -6.08
CA THR A 167 -9.16 9.01 -7.05
C THR A 167 -9.39 7.54 -6.80
N ILE A 168 -10.63 7.10 -7.08
CA ILE A 168 -10.98 5.68 -7.17
C ILE A 168 -11.42 5.40 -8.60
N THR A 169 -10.82 4.39 -9.21
CA THR A 169 -11.24 3.92 -10.53
C THR A 169 -11.90 2.56 -10.41
N VAL A 170 -13.15 2.48 -10.82
CA VAL A 170 -13.94 1.24 -10.88
C VAL A 170 -14.48 1.12 -12.30
N LEU A 171 -14.21 0.01 -12.96
CA LEU A 171 -14.53 -0.20 -14.36
C LEU A 171 -13.98 0.96 -15.22
N ASP A 172 -14.85 1.60 -15.99
CA ASP A 172 -14.54 2.73 -16.87
C ASP A 172 -14.65 4.11 -16.18
N ARG A 173 -15.02 4.15 -14.87
CA ARG A 173 -15.25 5.41 -14.14
C ARG A 173 -14.14 5.74 -13.16
N THR A 174 -13.59 6.94 -13.29
CA THR A 174 -12.70 7.53 -12.29
C THR A 174 -13.46 8.57 -11.48
N LEU A 175 -13.50 8.35 -10.18
CA LEU A 175 -14.19 9.16 -9.19
C LEU A 175 -13.17 9.94 -8.38
N THR A 176 -13.30 11.27 -8.30
CA THR A 176 -12.38 12.12 -7.51
C THR A 176 -13.03 12.53 -6.20
N TYR A 177 -12.27 12.39 -5.14
CA TYR A 177 -12.66 12.78 -3.78
C TYR A 177 -11.67 13.79 -3.23
N GLU A 178 -12.19 14.83 -2.58
CA GLU A 178 -11.41 15.83 -1.84
C GLU A 178 -11.51 15.54 -0.36
N VAL A 179 -10.39 15.46 0.33
CA VAL A 179 -10.33 15.25 1.78
C VAL A 179 -11.07 16.37 2.50
N ASP A 180 -12.12 16.03 3.23
CA ASP A 180 -12.95 16.98 3.99
C ASP A 180 -12.86 16.79 5.50
N ASN A 181 -12.40 15.62 5.97
CA ASN A 181 -12.24 15.33 7.39
C ASN A 181 -11.11 14.33 7.63
N ILE A 182 -10.33 14.59 8.68
CA ILE A 182 -9.29 13.68 9.18
C ILE A 182 -9.54 13.50 10.68
N SER A 183 -9.66 12.24 11.11
CA SER A 183 -9.91 11.91 12.51
C SER A 183 -9.14 10.66 12.95
N ILE A 184 -8.91 10.58 14.26
CA ILE A 184 -8.31 9.41 14.92
C ILE A 184 -9.34 8.88 15.91
N VAL A 185 -9.69 7.62 15.76
CA VAL A 185 -10.76 6.97 16.52
C VAL A 185 -10.27 5.63 17.11
N LEU A 186 -10.97 5.10 18.10
CA LEU A 186 -10.77 3.73 18.55
C LEU A 186 -11.32 2.74 17.51
N PRO A 187 -10.79 1.51 17.42
CA PRO A 187 -11.27 0.50 16.47
C PRO A 187 -12.76 0.16 16.61
N THR A 188 -13.33 0.43 17.78
CA THR A 188 -14.76 0.19 18.09
C THR A 188 -15.66 1.39 17.76
N GLU A 189 -15.08 2.53 17.42
CA GLU A 189 -15.83 3.75 17.11
C GLU A 189 -16.08 3.82 15.60
N THR A 190 -17.21 3.30 15.15
CA THR A 190 -17.57 3.13 13.75
C THR A 190 -18.63 4.12 13.24
N ASP A 191 -19.17 4.99 14.10
CA ASP A 191 -20.25 5.92 13.73
C ASP A 191 -19.88 6.85 12.57
N SER A 192 -18.60 7.23 12.46
CA SER A 192 -18.10 8.08 11.38
C SER A 192 -18.02 7.36 10.01
N LEU A 193 -18.21 6.04 9.99
CA LEU A 193 -18.17 5.22 8.76
C LEU A 193 -19.57 4.95 8.19
N LYS A 194 -20.62 5.34 8.89
CA LYS A 194 -22.01 5.12 8.47
C LYS A 194 -22.38 5.98 7.26
N VAL A 195 -23.31 5.49 6.47
CA VAL A 195 -23.88 6.23 5.34
C VAL A 195 -24.56 7.50 5.86
N SER A 196 -24.34 8.62 5.17
CA SER A 196 -24.99 9.91 5.42
C SER A 196 -25.92 10.24 4.27
N GLU A 197 -27.19 10.55 4.55
CA GLU A 197 -28.20 10.84 3.55
C GLU A 197 -27.76 11.92 2.56
N GLY A 198 -27.89 11.64 1.28
CA GLY A 198 -27.55 12.53 0.18
C GLY A 198 -26.06 12.80 -0.01
N LYS A 199 -25.17 12.19 0.78
CA LYS A 199 -23.72 12.36 0.64
C LYS A 199 -23.10 11.21 -0.15
N ASP A 200 -21.96 11.51 -0.78
CA ASP A 200 -21.10 10.56 -1.47
C ASP A 200 -19.70 10.68 -0.83
N TYR A 201 -19.36 9.70 0.01
CA TYR A 201 -18.12 9.68 0.77
C TYR A 201 -17.31 8.42 0.51
N ILE A 202 -15.98 8.59 0.59
CA ILE A 202 -15.03 7.48 0.78
C ILE A 202 -14.14 7.81 1.96
N THR A 203 -13.96 6.85 2.87
CA THR A 203 -13.00 6.94 3.96
C THR A 203 -11.82 5.99 3.73
N LEU A 204 -10.61 6.55 3.72
CA LEU A 204 -9.38 5.79 3.74
C LEU A 204 -9.02 5.51 5.19
N MET A 205 -8.78 4.24 5.53
CA MET A 205 -8.54 3.81 6.91
C MET A 205 -7.19 3.10 7.04
N THR A 206 -6.45 3.48 8.09
CA THR A 206 -5.22 2.75 8.46
C THR A 206 -5.01 2.76 9.97
N CYS A 207 -4.06 1.97 10.45
CA CYS A 207 -3.69 1.94 11.87
C CYS A 207 -2.82 3.15 12.28
N THR A 208 -2.98 3.60 13.52
CA THR A 208 -2.19 4.69 14.11
C THR A 208 -2.10 4.51 15.63
N PRO A 209 -1.07 5.04 16.36
CA PRO A 209 0.20 5.56 15.85
C PRO A 209 1.04 4.48 15.16
N TYR A 210 2.01 4.90 14.34
CA TYR A 210 2.91 3.99 13.62
C TYR A 210 3.57 2.97 14.57
N GLY A 211 3.48 1.68 14.24
CA GLY A 211 4.03 0.58 15.01
C GLY A 211 3.32 0.24 16.32
N ILE A 212 2.42 1.10 16.84
CA ILE A 212 1.62 0.87 18.06
C ILE A 212 0.22 0.35 17.69
N ASN A 213 -0.42 0.95 16.68
CA ASN A 213 -1.66 0.47 16.03
C ASN A 213 -2.91 0.40 16.94
N THR A 214 -2.96 1.19 18.01
CA THR A 214 -4.07 1.17 18.97
C THR A 214 -5.33 1.89 18.48
N HIS A 215 -5.19 2.77 17.51
CA HIS A 215 -6.28 3.58 16.95
C HIS A 215 -6.37 3.38 15.43
N ARG A 216 -7.38 3.99 14.82
CA ARG A 216 -7.54 4.09 13.38
C ARG A 216 -7.43 5.54 12.95
N LEU A 217 -6.61 5.81 11.94
CA LEU A 217 -6.60 7.07 11.21
C LEU A 217 -7.62 6.94 10.09
N LEU A 218 -8.58 7.86 10.07
CA LEU A 218 -9.63 7.97 9.06
C LEU A 218 -9.40 9.26 8.28
N VAL A 219 -9.23 9.14 6.97
CA VAL A 219 -9.13 10.26 6.04
C VAL A 219 -10.34 10.18 5.12
N ARG A 220 -11.38 10.99 5.39
CA ARG A 220 -12.60 11.00 4.60
C ARG A 220 -12.51 11.99 3.45
N GLY A 221 -12.91 11.55 2.26
CA GLY A 221 -13.10 12.38 1.09
C GLY A 221 -14.57 12.50 0.74
N ARG A 222 -14.97 13.71 0.34
CA ARG A 222 -16.25 14.00 -0.30
C ARG A 222 -16.09 13.99 -1.80
N ARG A 223 -17.11 13.51 -2.52
CA ARG A 223 -17.13 13.53 -3.97
C ARG A 223 -17.01 14.95 -4.54
N ILE A 224 -16.15 15.13 -5.52
CA ILE A 224 -16.06 16.35 -6.33
C ILE A 224 -16.12 16.00 -7.83
N THR A 225 -16.33 17.01 -8.68
CA THR A 225 -16.25 16.81 -10.14
C THR A 225 -14.82 16.42 -10.52
N THR A 226 -14.67 15.29 -11.24
CA THR A 226 -13.37 14.83 -11.70
C THR A 226 -12.76 15.85 -12.68
N PRO A 227 -11.61 16.45 -12.37
CA PRO A 227 -10.94 17.35 -13.31
C PRO A 227 -10.60 16.64 -14.62
N ASP A 228 -10.71 17.34 -15.77
CA ASP A 228 -10.49 16.75 -17.09
C ASP A 228 -9.10 16.11 -17.24
N LYS A 229 -8.08 16.63 -16.55
CA LYS A 229 -6.73 16.06 -16.53
C LYS A 229 -6.68 14.64 -15.94
N LEU A 230 -7.58 14.30 -15.02
CA LEU A 230 -7.62 12.99 -14.34
C LEU A 230 -8.48 11.97 -15.09
N LYS A 231 -9.36 12.41 -16.02
CA LYS A 231 -10.23 11.53 -16.81
C LYS A 231 -9.49 10.63 -17.81
N HIS A 232 -8.22 10.95 -18.12
CA HIS A 232 -7.45 10.28 -19.18
C HIS A 232 -6.12 9.68 -18.67
N ILE A 233 -5.90 9.60 -17.36
CA ILE A 233 -4.72 8.93 -16.80
C ILE A 233 -4.96 7.42 -16.92
N ARG A 234 -4.61 6.86 -18.07
CA ARG A 234 -4.42 5.40 -18.21
C ARG A 234 -3.07 5.05 -17.60
N VAL A 235 -3.08 4.12 -16.66
CA VAL A 235 -1.85 3.58 -16.06
C VAL A 235 -1.06 2.88 -17.16
N THR A 236 0.03 3.50 -17.61
CA THR A 236 1.01 2.82 -18.45
C THR A 236 2.02 2.15 -17.52
N SER A 237 2.16 0.84 -17.64
CA SER A 237 3.07 0.01 -16.81
C SER A 237 4.56 0.35 -16.93
N ASP A 238 4.92 1.35 -17.73
CA ASP A 238 6.32 1.69 -18.08
C ASP A 238 6.94 2.78 -17.20
N ALA A 239 6.19 3.36 -16.27
CA ALA A 239 6.71 4.37 -15.36
C ALA A 239 7.48 3.72 -14.20
N ILE A 240 8.77 3.50 -14.37
CA ILE A 240 9.68 3.16 -13.27
C ILE A 240 9.82 4.42 -12.40
N LYS A 241 9.05 4.50 -11.30
CA LYS A 241 9.29 5.52 -10.27
C LYS A 241 10.59 5.17 -9.55
N ILE A 242 11.65 5.91 -9.85
CA ILE A 242 12.93 5.79 -9.12
C ILE A 242 12.77 6.53 -7.79
N GLU A 243 12.44 5.79 -6.73
CA GLU A 243 12.39 6.38 -5.39
C GLU A 243 13.81 6.59 -4.83
N PRO A 244 14.05 7.73 -4.14
CA PRO A 244 15.34 8.03 -3.50
C PRO A 244 15.80 6.95 -2.51
N ILE A 245 14.86 6.24 -1.89
CA ILE A 245 15.14 5.16 -0.93
C ILE A 245 15.75 3.92 -1.59
N LEU A 246 15.51 3.71 -2.89
CA LEU A 246 16.15 2.65 -3.68
C LEU A 246 17.56 3.01 -4.13
N THR A 247 17.79 4.29 -4.41
CA THR A 247 19.11 4.75 -4.89
C THR A 247 20.17 4.72 -3.79
N ALA A 248 19.80 5.00 -2.53
CA ALA A 248 20.74 5.01 -1.41
C ALA A 248 21.44 3.65 -1.17
N PRO A 249 20.72 2.49 -1.06
CA PRO A 249 21.38 1.19 -0.93
C PRO A 249 22.15 0.77 -2.19
N ILE A 250 21.67 1.10 -3.40
CA ILE A 250 22.37 0.81 -4.65
C ILE A 250 23.69 1.57 -4.72
N MET A 251 23.72 2.84 -4.28
CA MET A 251 24.95 3.64 -4.21
C MET A 251 25.89 3.18 -3.07
N ALA A 252 25.33 2.73 -1.93
CA ALA A 252 26.12 2.25 -0.80
C ALA A 252 26.79 0.89 -1.06
N LEU A 253 26.14 0.01 -1.85
CA LEU A 253 26.63 -1.34 -2.12
C LEU A 253 28.04 -1.37 -2.71
N PRO A 254 28.40 -0.63 -3.78
CA PRO A 254 29.75 -0.62 -4.32
C PRO A 254 30.78 -0.06 -3.33
N LEU A 255 30.42 0.94 -2.52
CA LEU A 255 31.31 1.48 -1.48
C LEU A 255 31.58 0.44 -0.39
N LEU A 256 30.55 -0.29 0.04
CA LEU A 256 30.69 -1.38 1.01
C LEU A 256 31.51 -2.54 0.44
N LEU A 257 31.36 -2.87 -0.84
CA LEU A 257 32.19 -3.89 -1.51
C LEU A 257 33.66 -3.47 -1.62
N VAL A 258 33.93 -2.19 -1.93
CA VAL A 258 35.29 -1.64 -1.95
C VAL A 258 35.90 -1.67 -0.55
N LEU A 259 35.16 -1.29 0.48
CA LEU A 259 35.61 -1.35 1.88
C LEU A 259 35.89 -2.79 2.29
N LEU A 260 35.02 -3.73 1.94
CA LEU A 260 35.19 -5.15 2.20
C LEU A 260 36.46 -5.69 1.51
N PHE A 261 36.62 -5.36 0.23
CA PHE A 261 37.82 -5.72 -0.54
C PHE A 261 39.10 -5.16 0.12
N TRP A 262 39.07 -3.88 0.52
CA TRP A 262 40.20 -3.27 1.22
C TRP A 262 40.50 -3.96 2.56
N LEU A 263 39.48 -4.29 3.35
CA LEU A 263 39.66 -5.03 4.61
C LEU A 263 40.26 -6.46 4.42
N LEU A 264 39.90 -7.10 3.31
CA LEU A 264 40.41 -8.44 2.98
C LEU A 264 41.83 -8.43 2.48
N PHE A 265 42.21 -7.44 1.69
CA PHE A 265 43.49 -7.39 0.98
C PHE A 265 44.46 -6.33 1.51
N ALA A 266 44.04 -5.46 2.43
CA ALA A 266 44.95 -4.47 3.04
C ALA A 266 46.14 -5.17 3.76
N PRO A 267 47.39 -4.77 3.44
CA PRO A 267 48.57 -5.33 4.06
C PRO A 267 48.58 -4.99 5.55
N ARG A 268 48.42 -6.00 6.40
CA ARG A 268 48.55 -5.82 7.86
C ARG A 268 49.98 -5.46 8.20
N LYS A 269 50.22 -4.26 8.74
CA LYS A 269 51.50 -3.88 9.34
C LYS A 269 51.85 -4.90 10.40
N ARG A 270 52.91 -5.68 10.19
CA ARG A 270 53.52 -6.53 11.23
C ARG A 270 53.96 -5.61 12.36
N SER A 271 53.38 -5.74 13.55
CA SER A 271 53.91 -5.16 14.77
C SER A 271 55.27 -5.83 15.02
N SER A 272 56.34 -5.11 14.77
CA SER A 272 57.70 -5.49 15.17
C SER A 272 57.78 -5.33 16.68
N ALA A 273 57.65 -6.42 17.41
CA ALA A 273 58.03 -6.48 18.83
C ALA A 273 59.52 -6.22 18.91
N LYS A 274 59.91 -5.03 19.38
CA LYS A 274 61.29 -4.74 19.78
C LYS A 274 61.66 -5.62 20.97
N ASP A 275 62.46 -6.64 20.69
CA ASP A 275 63.18 -7.43 21.69
C ASP A 275 64.14 -6.48 22.38
N LYS A 276 63.83 -6.09 23.61
CA LYS A 276 64.81 -5.42 24.51
C LYS A 276 65.56 -6.52 25.29
N THR A 277 66.62 -7.00 24.71
CA THR A 277 67.60 -7.74 25.46
C THR A 277 68.30 -6.82 26.49
N HIS A 278 67.99 -7.02 27.74
CA HIS A 278 68.75 -6.47 28.85
C HIS A 278 70.17 -7.14 28.88
N LYS A 279 71.18 -6.33 28.62
CA LYS A 279 72.54 -6.69 29.02
C LYS A 279 72.76 -6.19 30.45
N THR A 280 72.92 -7.11 31.38
CA THR A 280 73.51 -6.91 32.71
C THR A 280 75.02 -6.94 32.60
N HIS A 281 75.62 -5.94 33.17
CA HIS A 281 76.99 -5.99 33.78
C HIS A 281 76.86 -5.61 35.24
#